data_fb93aa122f5a201db0d74f8d2bfea889
#
_entry.id   fb93aa122f5a201db0d74f8d2bfea889
#
_cell.length_a   1.000
_cell.length_b   1.000
_cell.length_c   1.000
_cell.angle_alpha   90.00
_cell.angle_beta   90.00
_cell.angle_gamma   90.00
#
_symmetry.space_group_name_H-M   'P 1'
#
loop_
_entity.id
_entity.type
_entity.pdbx_description
1 polymer ?
#
loop_
_entity_poly.entity_id
_entity_poly.type
_entity_poly.pdbx_seq_one_letter_code
_entity_poly.pdbx_strand_id
1 'polypeptide(L)'
;MLQINRHILDNGLRLVHAQDTSTQMVALNILYNVGARDENPEHTGFAHLFEHLMFGGSVNIPDYDAPLQLAGGENNAWTNNDITNYYLTVPRQNVETGFWLESDRMLSLDFSERSLEVQRGVVMEEFKQRCLNQPYGDVGHLLRPLAYRVHPYQWPTIGKELSHIANATLEEVKDFFFRFYA
;
A
#
# COMPACT_ATOMS: atom_id res chain seq x y z
N MET A 1 5.28 20.97 23.49
CA MET A 1 4.45 19.76 23.35
C MET A 1 3.60 19.98 22.12
N LEU A 2 3.59 19.04 21.15
CA LEU A 2 2.76 19.16 19.95
C LEU A 2 1.27 19.10 20.33
N GLN A 3 0.50 20.04 19.80
CA GLN A 3 -0.95 20.03 19.94
C GLN A 3 -1.53 19.08 18.90
N ILE A 4 -2.29 18.07 19.34
CA ILE A 4 -2.93 17.09 18.47
C ILE A 4 -4.40 17.43 18.34
N ASN A 5 -4.84 17.70 17.11
CA ASN A 5 -6.24 17.88 16.74
C ASN A 5 -6.77 16.60 16.10
N ARG A 6 -8.00 16.22 16.44
CA ARG A 6 -8.66 15.05 15.85
C ARG A 6 -10.00 15.47 15.27
N HIS A 7 -10.29 14.98 14.09
CA HIS A 7 -11.53 15.23 13.40
C HIS A 7 -12.01 13.95 12.69
N ILE A 8 -13.31 13.79 12.56
CA ILE A 8 -13.93 12.71 11.79
C ILE A 8 -14.77 13.39 10.72
N LEU A 9 -14.49 13.08 9.46
CA LEU A 9 -15.27 13.58 8.33
C LEU A 9 -16.62 12.84 8.23
N ASP A 10 -17.57 13.44 7.50
CA ASP A 10 -18.92 12.88 7.35
C ASP A 10 -18.93 11.47 6.74
N ASN A 11 -17.94 11.13 5.93
CA ASN A 11 -17.74 9.80 5.37
C ASN A 11 -17.04 8.80 6.33
N GLY A 12 -16.74 9.21 7.56
CA GLY A 12 -16.10 8.37 8.58
C GLY A 12 -14.57 8.40 8.57
N LEU A 13 -13.93 9.10 7.64
CA LEU A 13 -12.47 9.22 7.61
C LEU A 13 -11.98 9.96 8.87
N ARG A 14 -11.04 9.36 9.57
CA ARG A 14 -10.43 9.91 10.79
C ARG A 14 -9.18 10.69 10.43
N LEU A 15 -9.17 11.97 10.76
CA LEU A 15 -8.04 12.88 10.54
C LEU A 15 -7.36 13.20 11.86
N VAL A 16 -6.05 13.08 11.88
CA VAL A 16 -5.20 13.50 13.00
C VAL A 16 -4.22 14.53 12.48
N HIS A 17 -4.22 15.71 13.06
CA HIS A 17 -3.36 16.82 12.68
C HIS A 17 -2.50 17.26 13.85
N ALA A 18 -1.21 17.41 13.61
CA ALA A 18 -0.26 18.02 14.53
C ALA A 18 0.51 19.13 13.82
N GLN A 19 0.46 20.34 14.38
CA GLN A 19 1.20 21.47 13.82
C GLN A 19 2.61 21.52 14.41
N ASP A 20 3.61 21.51 13.52
CA ASP A 20 5.01 21.79 13.86
C ASP A 20 5.48 22.97 13.03
N THR A 21 5.83 24.08 13.71
CA THR A 21 6.30 25.31 13.08
C THR A 21 7.81 25.36 12.90
N SER A 22 8.53 24.33 13.31
CA SER A 22 10.01 24.26 13.21
C SER A 22 10.47 23.91 11.78
N THR A 23 9.55 23.43 10.93
CA THR A 23 9.83 23.04 9.55
C THR A 23 8.87 23.69 8.56
N GLN A 24 9.31 23.77 7.29
CA GLN A 24 8.47 24.17 6.15
C GLN A 24 7.93 22.98 5.35
N MET A 25 8.18 21.77 5.82
CA MET A 25 7.68 20.54 5.21
C MET A 25 6.40 20.08 5.89
N VAL A 26 5.52 19.48 5.11
CA VAL A 26 4.31 18.78 5.58
C VAL A 26 4.45 17.31 5.25
N ALA A 27 4.16 16.47 6.22
CA ALA A 27 4.00 15.03 6.02
C ALA A 27 2.50 14.68 6.00
N LEU A 28 2.06 14.01 4.96
CA LEU A 28 0.76 13.35 4.88
C LEU A 28 0.97 11.85 5.04
N ASN A 29 0.19 11.23 5.90
CA ASN A 29 0.27 9.80 6.18
C ASN A 29 -1.13 9.20 6.12
N ILE A 30 -1.33 8.21 5.27
CA ILE A 30 -2.60 7.52 5.08
C ILE A 30 -2.42 6.07 5.52
N LEU A 31 -3.21 5.67 6.51
CA LEU A 31 -3.18 4.34 7.08
C LEU A 31 -4.45 3.58 6.73
N TYR A 32 -4.31 2.50 5.97
CA TYR A 32 -5.38 1.54 5.71
C TYR A 32 -5.32 0.39 6.71
N ASN A 33 -6.46 0.08 7.32
CA ASN A 33 -6.58 -1.04 8.26
C ASN A 33 -6.78 -2.36 7.50
N VAL A 34 -5.84 -2.66 6.64
CA VAL A 34 -5.75 -3.88 5.85
C VAL A 34 -4.29 -4.30 5.70
N GLY A 35 -4.02 -5.58 5.84
CA GLY A 35 -2.70 -6.17 5.68
C GLY A 35 -2.80 -7.64 5.28
N ALA A 36 -1.71 -8.37 5.34
CA ALA A 36 -1.68 -9.76 4.90
C ALA A 36 -2.67 -10.67 5.66
N ARG A 37 -3.06 -10.32 6.88
CA ARG A 37 -4.05 -11.10 7.66
C ARG A 37 -5.46 -11.10 7.06
N ASP A 38 -5.77 -10.09 6.24
CA ASP A 38 -7.10 -9.89 5.66
C ASP A 38 -7.27 -10.60 4.31
N GLU A 39 -6.20 -11.26 3.84
CA GLU A 39 -6.14 -11.99 2.58
C GLU A 39 -6.84 -13.35 2.66
N ASN A 40 -7.30 -13.84 1.51
CA ASN A 40 -7.71 -15.23 1.37
C ASN A 40 -6.48 -16.15 1.41
N PRO A 41 -6.47 -17.24 2.22
CA PRO A 41 -5.35 -18.20 2.28
C PRO A 41 -4.94 -18.81 0.94
N GLU A 42 -5.84 -18.85 -0.03
CA GLU A 42 -5.59 -19.36 -1.39
C GLU A 42 -5.13 -18.26 -2.37
N HIS A 43 -5.15 -16.98 -1.93
CA HIS A 43 -4.80 -15.79 -2.71
C HIS A 43 -4.04 -14.79 -1.84
N THR A 44 -2.80 -15.13 -1.47
CA THR A 44 -1.98 -14.32 -0.55
C THR A 44 -1.01 -13.40 -1.29
N GLY A 45 -0.54 -12.35 -0.62
CA GLY A 45 0.34 -11.33 -1.19
C GLY A 45 -0.42 -10.15 -1.81
N PHE A 46 -1.74 -10.12 -1.71
CA PHE A 46 -2.58 -9.07 -2.28
C PHE A 46 -2.38 -7.71 -1.58
N ALA A 47 -2.24 -7.67 -0.27
CA ALA A 47 -2.00 -6.42 0.44
C ALA A 47 -0.68 -5.76 -0.02
N HIS A 48 0.36 -6.55 -0.26
CA HIS A 48 1.63 -6.09 -0.81
C HIS A 48 1.51 -5.72 -2.30
N LEU A 49 0.78 -6.50 -3.10
CA LEU A 49 0.50 -6.13 -4.49
C LEU A 49 -0.23 -4.78 -4.56
N PHE A 50 -1.17 -4.52 -3.63
CA PHE A 50 -1.86 -3.24 -3.53
C PHE A 50 -0.94 -2.08 -3.13
N GLU A 51 0.05 -2.31 -2.28
CA GLU A 51 1.08 -1.31 -2.02
C GLU A 51 1.68 -0.77 -3.32
N HIS A 52 2.01 -1.67 -4.25
CA HIS A 52 2.53 -1.32 -5.57
C HIS A 52 1.47 -0.72 -6.51
N LEU A 53 0.29 -1.31 -6.58
CA LEU A 53 -0.79 -0.86 -7.48
C LEU A 53 -1.24 0.57 -7.17
N MET A 54 -1.21 0.99 -5.92
CA MET A 54 -1.58 2.35 -5.49
C MET A 54 -0.66 3.44 -6.06
N PHE A 55 0.51 3.09 -6.59
CA PHE A 55 1.41 4.00 -7.32
C PHE A 55 1.30 3.86 -8.84
N GLY A 56 0.53 2.89 -9.32
CA GLY A 56 0.35 2.59 -10.74
C GLY A 56 -0.58 3.52 -11.51
N GLY A 57 -1.09 4.56 -10.87
CA GLY A 57 -2.05 5.51 -11.42
C GLY A 57 -3.46 5.36 -10.87
N SER A 58 -4.19 6.45 -10.93
CA SER A 58 -5.58 6.54 -10.49
C SER A 58 -6.47 7.10 -11.61
N VAL A 59 -7.76 7.21 -11.36
CA VAL A 59 -8.77 7.57 -12.36
C VAL A 59 -8.45 8.85 -13.13
N ASN A 60 -7.92 9.87 -12.46
CA ASN A 60 -7.60 11.16 -13.09
C ASN A 60 -6.09 11.42 -13.15
N ILE A 61 -5.27 10.60 -12.50
CA ILE A 61 -3.83 10.82 -12.34
C ILE A 61 -3.08 9.57 -12.81
N PRO A 62 -2.64 9.53 -14.08
CA PRO A 62 -1.99 8.33 -14.65
C PRO A 62 -0.59 8.07 -14.09
N ASP A 63 0.04 9.07 -13.48
CA ASP A 63 1.38 9.01 -12.89
C ASP A 63 1.36 9.76 -11.57
N TYR A 64 1.50 9.03 -10.47
CA TYR A 64 1.48 9.59 -9.12
C TYR A 64 2.76 10.38 -8.80
N ASP A 65 3.91 9.89 -9.25
CA ASP A 65 5.21 10.43 -8.86
C ASP A 65 5.54 11.76 -9.57
N ALA A 66 5.17 11.89 -10.84
CA ALA A 66 5.53 13.07 -11.62
C ALA A 66 5.01 14.39 -11.02
N PRO A 67 3.73 14.57 -10.68
CA PRO A 67 3.24 15.79 -10.05
C PRO A 67 3.79 15.98 -8.62
N LEU A 68 4.05 14.91 -7.87
CA LEU A 68 4.64 15.01 -6.55
C LEU A 68 6.09 15.52 -6.60
N GLN A 69 6.90 15.00 -7.51
CA GLN A 69 8.28 15.45 -7.72
C GLN A 69 8.33 16.91 -8.19
N LEU A 70 7.44 17.31 -9.10
CA LEU A 70 7.32 18.70 -9.52
C LEU A 70 6.95 19.64 -8.36
N ALA A 71 6.18 19.15 -7.40
CA ALA A 71 5.85 19.85 -6.16
C ALA A 71 6.99 19.85 -5.12
N GLY A 72 8.11 19.18 -5.40
CA GLY A 72 9.25 19.03 -4.49
C GLY A 72 8.98 18.04 -3.37
N GLY A 73 8.11 17.08 -3.59
CA GLY A 73 7.76 16.03 -2.63
C GLY A 73 8.43 14.71 -2.92
N GLU A 74 8.35 13.83 -1.94
CA GLU A 74 8.76 12.43 -1.98
C GLU A 74 7.72 11.56 -1.31
N ASN A 75 7.64 10.31 -1.65
CA ASN A 75 6.71 9.35 -1.07
C ASN A 75 7.37 8.01 -0.76
N ASN A 76 6.68 7.23 0.06
CA ASN A 76 6.98 5.82 0.25
C ASN A 76 5.75 5.10 0.82
N ALA A 77 5.82 3.77 0.88
CA ALA A 77 4.80 2.93 1.50
C ALA A 77 5.44 1.72 2.17
N TRP A 78 4.66 1.05 3.00
CA TRP A 78 4.99 -0.26 3.54
C TRP A 78 3.73 -1.02 3.97
N THR A 79 3.80 -2.33 3.89
CA THR A 79 2.74 -3.25 4.29
C THR A 79 3.27 -4.25 5.32
N ASN A 80 2.44 -4.56 6.31
CA ASN A 80 2.70 -5.64 7.24
C ASN A 80 1.48 -6.58 7.36
N ASN A 81 1.43 -7.39 8.40
CA ASN A 81 0.31 -8.32 8.57
C ASN A 81 -1.02 -7.63 8.82
N ASP A 82 -1.04 -6.42 9.39
CA ASP A 82 -2.23 -5.76 9.92
C ASP A 82 -2.67 -4.52 9.16
N ILE A 83 -1.70 -3.78 8.60
CA ILE A 83 -1.93 -2.45 8.01
C ILE A 83 -1.08 -2.24 6.77
N THR A 84 -1.57 -1.39 5.88
CA THR A 84 -0.82 -0.80 4.77
C THR A 84 -0.75 0.71 4.95
N ASN A 85 0.45 1.26 4.88
CA ASN A 85 0.71 2.66 5.16
C ASN A 85 1.34 3.34 3.95
N TYR A 86 0.79 4.47 3.56
CA TYR A 86 1.32 5.35 2.53
C TYR A 86 1.67 6.68 3.15
N TYR A 87 2.77 7.27 2.77
CA TYR A 87 3.13 8.61 3.24
C TYR A 87 3.90 9.38 2.19
N LEU A 88 3.73 10.67 2.25
CA LEU A 88 4.50 11.61 1.44
C LEU A 88 4.93 12.79 2.28
N THR A 89 6.00 13.43 1.85
CA THR A 89 6.43 14.73 2.34
C THR A 89 6.46 15.73 1.20
N VAL A 90 6.06 16.95 1.47
CA VAL A 90 5.98 18.01 0.47
C VAL A 90 6.19 19.38 1.13
N PRO A 91 6.79 20.37 0.46
CA PRO A 91 6.83 21.73 0.96
C PRO A 91 5.41 22.27 1.24
N ARG A 92 5.24 23.00 2.35
CA ARG A 92 3.92 23.43 2.83
C ARG A 92 3.10 24.21 1.80
N GLN A 93 3.76 24.98 0.92
CA GLN A 93 3.09 25.74 -0.13
C GLN A 93 2.44 24.86 -1.21
N ASN A 94 2.88 23.59 -1.30
CA ASN A 94 2.41 22.61 -2.29
C ASN A 94 1.60 21.47 -1.64
N VAL A 95 1.15 21.62 -0.38
CA VAL A 95 0.43 20.59 0.36
C VAL A 95 -0.85 20.12 -0.35
N GLU A 96 -1.50 21.01 -1.10
CA GLU A 96 -2.71 20.68 -1.87
C GLU A 96 -2.45 19.62 -2.93
N THR A 97 -1.23 19.57 -3.50
CA THR A 97 -0.83 18.49 -4.42
C THR A 97 -0.90 17.11 -3.72
N GLY A 98 -0.41 17.04 -2.48
CA GLY A 98 -0.50 15.79 -1.71
C GLY A 98 -1.94 15.37 -1.45
N PHE A 99 -2.81 16.29 -1.04
CA PHE A 99 -4.24 15.99 -0.84
C PHE A 99 -4.94 15.57 -2.13
N TRP A 100 -4.62 16.23 -3.25
CA TRP A 100 -5.17 15.87 -4.56
C TRP A 100 -4.78 14.44 -4.96
N LEU A 101 -3.49 14.10 -4.87
CA LEU A 101 -2.98 12.77 -5.17
C LEU A 101 -3.66 11.69 -4.32
N GLU A 102 -3.70 11.90 -3.01
CA GLU A 102 -4.27 10.93 -2.07
C GLU A 102 -5.78 10.76 -2.24
N SER A 103 -6.51 11.87 -2.42
CA SER A 103 -7.97 11.80 -2.61
C SER A 103 -8.36 11.12 -3.92
N ASP A 104 -7.58 11.28 -4.99
CA ASP A 104 -7.88 10.66 -6.27
C ASP A 104 -7.69 9.14 -6.22
N ARG A 105 -6.58 8.67 -5.66
CA ARG A 105 -6.36 7.22 -5.54
C ARG A 105 -7.30 6.53 -4.53
N MET A 106 -7.83 7.27 -3.53
CA MET A 106 -8.90 6.76 -2.67
C MET A 106 -10.22 6.60 -3.42
N LEU A 107 -10.45 7.43 -4.44
CA LEU A 107 -11.67 7.36 -5.25
C LEU A 107 -11.68 6.11 -6.13
N SER A 108 -10.63 5.90 -6.90
CA SER A 108 -10.44 4.72 -7.74
C SER A 108 -9.04 4.67 -8.34
N LEU A 109 -8.49 3.48 -8.50
CA LEU A 109 -7.27 3.26 -9.26
C LEU A 109 -7.55 3.17 -10.77
N ASP A 110 -6.49 3.28 -11.58
CA ASP A 110 -6.52 2.83 -12.97
C ASP A 110 -6.48 1.30 -13.02
N PHE A 111 -7.64 0.67 -12.99
CA PHE A 111 -7.78 -0.78 -13.05
C PHE A 111 -7.56 -1.30 -14.47
N SER A 112 -6.38 -1.07 -15.04
CA SER A 112 -6.00 -1.60 -16.35
C SER A 112 -5.23 -2.90 -16.25
N GLU A 113 -5.43 -3.80 -17.24
CA GLU A 113 -4.64 -5.03 -17.36
C GLU A 113 -3.14 -4.73 -17.43
N ARG A 114 -2.77 -3.62 -18.06
CA ARG A 114 -1.37 -3.19 -18.18
C ARG A 114 -0.77 -2.84 -16.82
N SER A 115 -1.49 -2.08 -15.99
CA SER A 115 -1.01 -1.70 -14.66
C SER A 115 -0.85 -2.95 -13.78
N LEU A 116 -1.84 -3.85 -13.81
CA LEU A 116 -1.76 -5.12 -13.08
C LEU A 116 -0.56 -5.96 -13.53
N GLU A 117 -0.36 -6.12 -14.84
CA GLU A 117 0.74 -6.93 -15.37
C GLU A 117 2.11 -6.39 -14.96
N VAL A 118 2.30 -5.06 -15.02
CA VAL A 118 3.54 -4.42 -14.60
C VAL A 118 3.82 -4.66 -13.12
N GLN A 119 2.85 -4.36 -12.24
CA GLN A 119 3.05 -4.47 -10.80
C GLN A 119 3.15 -5.93 -10.35
N ARG A 120 2.41 -6.83 -10.97
CA ARG A 120 2.55 -8.28 -10.76
C ARG A 120 3.97 -8.76 -11.08
N GLY A 121 4.53 -8.30 -12.20
CA GLY A 121 5.92 -8.59 -12.58
C GLY A 121 6.93 -8.09 -11.53
N VAL A 122 6.77 -6.87 -11.04
CA VAL A 122 7.63 -6.29 -10.00
C VAL A 122 7.57 -7.10 -8.70
N VAL A 123 6.37 -7.38 -8.20
CA VAL A 123 6.18 -8.14 -6.96
C VAL A 123 6.70 -9.58 -7.08
N MET A 124 6.53 -10.21 -8.25
CA MET A 124 7.10 -11.55 -8.51
C MET A 124 8.62 -11.56 -8.48
N GLU A 125 9.28 -10.55 -9.05
CA GLU A 125 10.74 -10.44 -8.98
C GLU A 125 11.22 -10.16 -7.56
N GLU A 126 10.50 -9.32 -6.81
CA GLU A 126 10.80 -9.08 -5.40
C GLU A 126 10.67 -10.35 -4.56
N PHE A 127 9.63 -11.16 -4.80
CA PHE A 127 9.46 -12.47 -4.16
C PHE A 127 10.67 -13.38 -4.44
N LYS A 128 11.10 -13.48 -5.70
CA LYS A 128 12.27 -14.27 -6.06
C LYS A 128 13.53 -13.77 -5.37
N GLN A 129 13.77 -12.46 -5.40
CA GLN A 129 14.95 -11.87 -4.76
C GLN A 129 14.97 -12.09 -3.25
N ARG A 130 13.85 -11.86 -2.56
CA ARG A 130 13.77 -11.95 -1.09
C ARG A 130 13.70 -13.38 -0.58
N CYS A 131 13.03 -14.28 -1.31
CA CYS A 131 12.70 -15.61 -0.79
C CYS A 131 13.51 -16.73 -1.43
N LEU A 132 13.88 -16.61 -2.72
CA LEU A 132 14.50 -17.72 -3.47
C LEU A 132 15.98 -17.50 -3.75
N ASN A 133 16.40 -16.26 -4.01
CA ASN A 133 17.72 -15.95 -4.54
C ASN A 133 18.74 -15.49 -3.47
N GLN A 134 18.38 -15.59 -2.19
CA GLN A 134 19.29 -15.24 -1.09
C GLN A 134 19.33 -16.34 -0.02
N PRO A 135 20.47 -16.51 0.67
CA PRO A 135 20.56 -17.44 1.80
C PRO A 135 19.50 -17.12 2.86
N TYR A 136 18.82 -18.15 3.35
CA TYR A 136 17.78 -18.03 4.38
C TYR A 136 16.54 -17.20 4.00
N GLY A 137 16.34 -16.89 2.71
CA GLY A 137 15.20 -16.10 2.25
C GLY A 137 13.85 -16.76 2.51
N ASP A 138 13.81 -18.08 2.58
CA ASP A 138 12.61 -18.91 2.84
C ASP A 138 12.30 -19.13 4.33
N VAL A 139 13.15 -18.69 5.25
CA VAL A 139 12.96 -18.93 6.70
C VAL A 139 11.57 -18.46 7.18
N GLY A 140 11.10 -17.30 6.71
CA GLY A 140 9.78 -16.79 7.05
C GLY A 140 8.65 -17.73 6.59
N HIS A 141 8.78 -18.32 5.41
CA HIS A 141 7.81 -19.27 4.85
C HIS A 141 7.78 -20.59 5.61
N LEU A 142 8.92 -21.04 6.12
CA LEU A 142 9.04 -22.29 6.88
C LEU A 142 8.59 -22.13 8.34
N LEU A 143 8.95 -21.02 9.00
CA LEU A 143 8.69 -20.85 10.44
C LEU A 143 7.26 -20.40 10.75
N ARG A 144 6.65 -19.55 9.89
CA ARG A 144 5.32 -19.02 10.16
C ARG A 144 4.24 -20.11 10.27
N PRO A 145 4.14 -21.10 9.37
CA PRO A 145 3.15 -22.18 9.50
C PRO A 145 3.38 -23.09 10.72
N LEU A 146 4.59 -23.14 11.25
CA LEU A 146 4.89 -23.87 12.48
C LEU A 146 4.39 -23.12 13.72
N ALA A 147 4.54 -21.78 13.72
CA ALA A 147 4.10 -20.92 14.81
C ALA A 147 2.59 -20.66 14.79
N TYR A 148 2.01 -20.50 13.61
CA TYR A 148 0.61 -20.11 13.41
C TYR A 148 -0.11 -21.15 12.54
N ARG A 149 -0.86 -22.06 13.15
CA ARG A 149 -1.56 -23.14 12.41
C ARG A 149 -2.91 -22.73 11.85
N VAL A 150 -3.57 -21.77 12.47
CA VAL A 150 -4.93 -21.30 12.12
C VAL A 150 -4.95 -19.80 11.90
N HIS A 151 -4.11 -19.05 12.62
CA HIS A 151 -4.07 -17.60 12.55
C HIS A 151 -3.53 -17.13 11.18
N PRO A 152 -4.08 -16.07 10.56
CA PRO A 152 -3.63 -15.58 9.25
C PRO A 152 -2.20 -15.05 9.21
N TYR A 153 -1.48 -14.98 10.32
CA TYR A 153 -0.04 -14.71 10.34
C TYR A 153 0.82 -15.89 9.85
N GLN A 154 0.21 -16.98 9.46
CA GLN A 154 0.91 -18.18 8.93
C GLN A 154 1.61 -17.94 7.59
N TRP A 155 1.26 -16.88 6.86
CA TRP A 155 1.96 -16.48 5.64
C TRP A 155 2.62 -15.11 5.78
N PRO A 156 3.74 -14.88 5.06
CA PRO A 156 4.40 -13.58 5.03
C PRO A 156 3.65 -12.58 4.13
N THR A 157 3.89 -11.31 4.33
CA THR A 157 3.28 -10.20 3.58
C THR A 157 3.50 -10.30 2.08
N ILE A 158 4.66 -10.81 1.65
CA ILE A 158 4.99 -11.02 0.23
C ILE A 158 4.17 -12.14 -0.45
N GLY A 159 3.39 -12.87 0.32
CA GLY A 159 2.58 -14.00 -0.13
C GLY A 159 3.19 -15.35 0.25
N LYS A 160 2.33 -16.37 0.32
CA LYS A 160 2.69 -17.75 0.62
C LYS A 160 3.37 -18.43 -0.57
N GLU A 161 2.86 -18.17 -1.77
CA GLU A 161 3.31 -18.78 -3.02
C GLU A 161 3.34 -17.77 -4.15
N LEU A 162 4.35 -17.88 -5.00
CA LEU A 162 4.50 -17.01 -6.17
C LEU A 162 3.32 -17.11 -7.13
N SER A 163 2.70 -18.28 -7.22
CA SER A 163 1.52 -18.55 -8.06
C SER A 163 0.31 -17.70 -7.69
N HIS A 164 0.14 -17.33 -6.41
CA HIS A 164 -0.96 -16.49 -5.95
C HIS A 164 -0.89 -15.09 -6.58
N ILE A 165 0.30 -14.53 -6.71
CA ILE A 165 0.53 -13.23 -7.38
C ILE A 165 0.46 -13.41 -8.90
N ALA A 166 1.07 -14.46 -9.45
CA ALA A 166 1.09 -14.71 -10.89
C ALA A 166 -0.31 -14.87 -11.50
N ASN A 167 -1.24 -15.46 -10.75
CA ASN A 167 -2.61 -15.73 -11.19
C ASN A 167 -3.62 -14.67 -10.75
N ALA A 168 -3.19 -13.60 -10.05
CA ALA A 168 -4.08 -12.52 -9.63
C ALA A 168 -4.81 -11.91 -10.83
N THR A 169 -6.14 -11.87 -10.77
CA THR A 169 -7.00 -11.32 -11.82
C THR A 169 -7.40 -9.89 -11.53
N LEU A 170 -7.76 -9.15 -12.57
CA LEU A 170 -8.23 -7.76 -12.40
C LEU A 170 -9.54 -7.68 -11.60
N GLU A 171 -10.39 -8.70 -11.66
CA GLU A 171 -11.62 -8.79 -10.88
C GLU A 171 -11.32 -8.90 -9.39
N GLU A 172 -10.44 -9.83 -9.00
CA GLU A 172 -10.00 -10.00 -7.61
C GLU A 172 -9.34 -8.73 -7.05
N VAL A 173 -8.55 -8.05 -7.90
CA VAL A 173 -7.92 -6.77 -7.54
C VAL A 173 -8.99 -5.71 -7.27
N LYS A 174 -10.00 -5.57 -8.12
CA LYS A 174 -11.12 -4.64 -7.90
C LYS A 174 -11.90 -4.96 -6.63
N ASP A 175 -12.24 -6.22 -6.41
CA ASP A 175 -12.96 -6.68 -5.22
C ASP A 175 -12.19 -6.35 -3.94
N PHE A 176 -10.88 -6.58 -3.94
CA PHE A 176 -10.02 -6.26 -2.80
C PHE A 176 -9.95 -4.74 -2.53
N PHE A 177 -9.84 -3.91 -3.57
CA PHE A 177 -9.86 -2.47 -3.46
C PHE A 177 -11.16 -1.96 -2.82
N PHE A 178 -12.30 -2.30 -3.39
CA PHE A 178 -13.60 -1.81 -2.91
C PHE A 178 -13.96 -2.33 -1.52
N ARG A 179 -13.38 -3.45 -1.11
CA ARG A 179 -13.57 -3.99 0.22
C ARG A 179 -12.73 -3.29 1.28
N PHE A 180 -11.53 -2.84 0.95
CA PHE A 180 -10.55 -2.43 1.96
C PHE A 180 -9.98 -1.03 1.77
N TYR A 181 -10.03 -0.44 0.57
CA TYR A 181 -9.35 0.82 0.24
C TYR A 181 -10.32 1.95 -0.16
N ALA A 182 -11.54 1.63 -0.57
CA ALA A 182 -12.56 2.61 -0.96
C ALA A 182 -13.35 3.14 0.25
#